data_a6f0ef4e16c7e28cc7efe60c96911980
#
_entry.id   a6f0ef4e16c7e28cc7efe60c96911980
#
_cell.length_a   1.000
_cell.length_b   1.000
_cell.length_c   1.000
_cell.angle_alpha   90.00
_cell.angle_beta   90.00
_cell.angle_gamma   90.00
#
_symmetry.space_group_name_H-M   'P 1'
#
loop_
_entity.id
_entity.type
_entity.pdbx_description
1 polymer ?
#
loop_
_entity_poly.entity_id
_entity_poly.type
_entity_poly.pdbx_seq_one_letter_code
_entity_poly.pdbx_strand_id
1 'polypeptide(L)'
;MKRKVYGRYIIAIFIWILLVTGMVRILSDQKGGAGGSKTESELALENEEKNQTVSGGDTIRVLIMTDGYQSEIHSEVRVSSPYGLRISCGGESIEWNKEEVCQILPDDARFQKGNIRIEPLNKEGKVTLESISRGYGTPSYDGILEIRAVSGGIAVINELSMESYLCGVVPSEMPASYELEALKAQAVCARSYARRQMESYGYPEYEAHVNDSTDFQVYNNSQPQERSSQAVRETEGEVVKYKGTIATTYYYSTSSGQTTNMEAWGNAPGEGNGYLQSVSVCDDSGQDYEKNLPWYRWEAVIPIDTLSQLISQNTGTDVGTLSQVEVTKRGAGDVAVELTAVGDKNTVTVQTENKIRSALGGGGYQITKNDGSQSEGSALLPSAFFTIEKQDGVFVIRGSGFGHGIGMSQNGANEMAKQGKNYQEILKLFYQGVEIE
;
A
#
# COMPACT_ATOMS: atom_id res chain seq x y z
N MET A 1 -27.66 17.21 -13.34
CA MET A 1 -26.56 16.58 -14.10
C MET A 1 -25.37 16.41 -13.16
N LYS A 2 -25.48 15.52 -12.15
CA LYS A 2 -24.41 15.12 -11.20
C LYS A 2 -24.73 13.69 -10.74
N ARG A 3 -24.43 12.71 -11.57
CA ARG A 3 -24.48 11.27 -11.23
C ARG A 3 -23.45 10.58 -12.13
N LYS A 4 -22.19 10.44 -11.66
CA LYS A 4 -21.21 9.50 -12.25
C LYS A 4 -19.83 9.53 -11.56
N VAL A 5 -19.73 9.74 -10.25
CA VAL A 5 -18.42 9.73 -9.56
C VAL A 5 -18.26 8.57 -8.57
N TYR A 6 -19.35 7.94 -8.12
CA TYR A 6 -19.29 6.95 -7.03
C TYR A 6 -19.09 5.47 -7.44
N GLY A 7 -19.06 5.17 -8.74
CA GLY A 7 -19.00 3.77 -9.22
C GLY A 7 -17.61 3.18 -9.37
N ARG A 8 -16.53 3.95 -9.22
CA ARG A 8 -15.16 3.48 -9.55
C ARG A 8 -14.32 3.03 -8.36
N TYR A 9 -14.64 3.46 -7.15
CA TYR A 9 -13.92 3.02 -5.94
C TYR A 9 -14.18 1.56 -5.55
N ILE A 10 -15.27 0.96 -6.03
CA ILE A 10 -15.63 -0.45 -5.76
C ILE A 10 -14.79 -1.42 -6.61
N ILE A 11 -14.26 -0.99 -7.74
CA ILE A 11 -13.53 -1.88 -8.68
C ILE A 11 -12.08 -2.12 -8.23
N ALA A 12 -11.41 -1.14 -7.64
CA ALA A 12 -10.03 -1.30 -7.17
C ALA A 12 -9.93 -2.28 -5.98
N ILE A 13 -10.93 -2.32 -5.10
CA ILE A 13 -10.99 -3.27 -3.97
C ILE A 13 -11.27 -4.71 -4.45
N PHE A 14 -11.98 -4.88 -5.59
CA PHE A 14 -12.28 -6.22 -6.14
C PHE A 14 -11.07 -6.89 -6.82
N ILE A 15 -10.11 -6.15 -7.32
CA ILE A 15 -8.92 -6.71 -8.00
C ILE A 15 -7.99 -7.37 -6.99
N TRP A 16 -7.87 -6.85 -5.77
CA TRP A 16 -7.06 -7.47 -4.71
C TRP A 16 -7.63 -8.81 -4.19
N ILE A 17 -8.96 -8.97 -4.21
CA ILE A 17 -9.64 -10.23 -3.85
C ILE A 17 -9.45 -11.29 -4.95
N LEU A 18 -9.27 -10.91 -6.21
CA LEU A 18 -9.09 -11.87 -7.31
C LEU A 18 -7.69 -12.51 -7.35
N LEU A 19 -6.65 -11.86 -6.84
CA LEU A 19 -5.30 -12.44 -6.76
C LEU A 19 -5.19 -13.51 -5.66
N VAL A 20 -5.94 -13.39 -4.56
CA VAL A 20 -6.00 -14.42 -3.51
C VAL A 20 -6.98 -15.55 -3.85
N THR A 21 -8.04 -15.28 -4.64
CA THR A 21 -9.02 -16.30 -5.07
C THR A 21 -8.62 -17.04 -6.35
N GLY A 22 -7.70 -16.52 -7.13
CA GLY A 22 -7.15 -17.20 -8.33
C GLY A 22 -6.43 -18.52 -7.99
N MET A 23 -5.81 -18.63 -6.82
CA MET A 23 -5.18 -19.87 -6.35
C MET A 23 -6.18 -20.94 -5.86
N VAL A 24 -7.42 -20.57 -5.51
CA VAL A 24 -8.43 -21.54 -5.01
C VAL A 24 -9.35 -22.06 -6.12
N ARG A 25 -9.45 -21.37 -7.27
CA ARG A 25 -10.32 -21.82 -8.39
C ARG A 25 -9.72 -22.87 -9.31
N ILE A 26 -8.44 -23.20 -9.19
CA ILE A 26 -7.80 -24.28 -9.99
C ILE A 26 -8.15 -25.69 -9.47
N LEU A 27 -8.81 -25.82 -8.32
CA LEU A 27 -9.15 -27.12 -7.72
C LEU A 27 -10.64 -27.52 -7.79
N SER A 28 -11.53 -26.76 -8.42
CA SER A 28 -12.98 -27.09 -8.43
C SER A 28 -13.61 -27.39 -9.82
N ASP A 29 -12.92 -27.24 -10.94
CA ASP A 29 -13.47 -27.52 -12.26
C ASP A 29 -12.80 -28.74 -12.94
N GLN A 30 -12.90 -29.91 -12.33
CA GLN A 30 -12.75 -31.18 -13.02
C GLN A 30 -14.02 -32.01 -12.91
N LYS A 31 -14.95 -31.82 -13.85
CA LYS A 31 -15.82 -32.86 -14.36
C LYS A 31 -16.40 -32.50 -15.72
N GLY A 32 -15.92 -33.18 -16.74
CA GLY A 32 -16.65 -33.43 -18.00
C GLY A 32 -16.00 -32.92 -19.28
N GLY A 33 -15.33 -33.82 -20.02
CA GLY A 33 -15.00 -33.62 -21.43
C GLY A 33 -13.66 -34.28 -21.85
N ALA A 34 -13.74 -35.38 -22.52
CA ALA A 34 -12.59 -36.16 -23.01
C ALA A 34 -11.72 -35.39 -24.01
N GLY A 35 -10.41 -35.41 -23.82
CA GLY A 35 -9.40 -34.93 -24.76
C GLY A 35 -8.02 -34.87 -24.14
N GLY A 36 -7.15 -35.83 -24.41
CA GLY A 36 -5.69 -35.82 -24.32
C GLY A 36 -5.06 -35.36 -23.01
N SER A 37 -4.77 -36.31 -22.13
CA SER A 37 -3.96 -36.09 -20.91
C SER A 37 -2.53 -35.68 -21.31
N LYS A 38 -2.14 -34.43 -21.06
CA LYS A 38 -0.73 -34.03 -21.00
C LYS A 38 -0.11 -34.60 -19.71
N THR A 39 1.13 -35.05 -19.79
CA THR A 39 1.84 -35.66 -18.67
C THR A 39 2.24 -34.57 -17.64
N GLU A 40 2.41 -34.94 -16.35
CA GLU A 40 2.87 -34.03 -15.28
C GLU A 40 4.18 -33.31 -15.62
N SER A 41 5.04 -33.93 -16.45
CA SER A 41 6.28 -33.31 -16.94
C SER A 41 6.05 -32.18 -17.96
N GLU A 42 5.00 -32.29 -18.81
CA GLU A 42 4.64 -31.22 -19.75
C GLU A 42 3.95 -30.04 -19.06
N LEU A 43 3.19 -30.30 -18.01
CA LEU A 43 2.61 -29.26 -17.15
C LEU A 43 3.68 -28.55 -16.28
N ALA A 44 4.72 -29.26 -15.87
CA ALA A 44 5.87 -28.68 -15.16
C ALA A 44 6.70 -27.80 -16.09
N LEU A 45 6.93 -28.20 -17.35
CA LEU A 45 7.64 -27.40 -18.35
C LEU A 45 6.84 -26.16 -18.79
N GLU A 46 5.52 -26.26 -18.97
CA GLU A 46 4.66 -25.08 -19.25
C GLU A 46 4.56 -24.12 -18.05
N ASN A 47 4.70 -24.61 -16.82
CA ASN A 47 4.80 -23.78 -15.62
C ASN A 47 6.19 -23.18 -15.43
N GLU A 48 7.26 -23.85 -15.87
CA GLU A 48 8.61 -23.28 -15.91
C GLU A 48 8.78 -22.23 -17.00
N GLU A 49 8.12 -22.36 -18.16
CA GLU A 49 8.11 -21.32 -19.20
C GLU A 49 7.26 -20.09 -18.81
N LYS A 50 6.27 -20.23 -17.93
CA LYS A 50 5.47 -19.10 -17.39
C LYS A 50 6.10 -18.43 -16.17
N ASN A 51 6.99 -19.12 -15.47
CA ASN A 51 7.92 -18.51 -14.53
C ASN A 51 9.16 -18.03 -15.31
N GLN A 52 9.01 -16.99 -16.13
CA GLN A 52 10.14 -16.12 -16.41
C GLN A 52 10.56 -15.55 -15.04
N THR A 53 11.52 -16.22 -14.42
CA THR A 53 12.29 -15.65 -13.32
C THR A 53 12.78 -14.30 -13.81
N VAL A 54 12.18 -13.22 -13.27
CA VAL A 54 12.72 -11.89 -13.41
C VAL A 54 14.16 -12.02 -13.00
N SER A 55 15.08 -11.84 -13.92
CA SER A 55 16.52 -11.97 -13.67
C SER A 55 16.79 -11.08 -12.47
N GLY A 56 17.40 -11.64 -11.41
CA GLY A 56 17.65 -10.99 -10.13
C GLY A 56 18.60 -9.78 -10.25
N GLY A 57 18.16 -8.77 -10.97
CA GLY A 57 18.73 -7.44 -11.03
C GLY A 57 18.19 -6.60 -9.88
N ASP A 58 18.96 -5.67 -9.40
CA ASP A 58 18.66 -4.73 -8.33
C ASP A 58 17.67 -3.61 -8.78
N THR A 59 16.94 -3.86 -9.87
CA THR A 59 16.09 -2.88 -10.57
C THR A 59 14.61 -3.17 -10.35
N ILE A 60 13.88 -2.21 -9.77
CA ILE A 60 12.43 -2.26 -9.61
C ILE A 60 11.74 -1.52 -10.75
N ARG A 61 10.54 -1.96 -11.11
CA ARG A 61 9.66 -1.35 -12.12
C ARG A 61 8.36 -0.93 -11.48
N VAL A 62 8.11 0.37 -11.47
CA VAL A 62 6.98 1.01 -10.77
C VAL A 62 6.02 1.60 -11.80
N LEU A 63 4.78 1.15 -11.80
CA LEU A 63 3.71 1.72 -12.63
C LEU A 63 3.27 3.06 -12.01
N ILE A 64 3.41 4.14 -12.76
CA ILE A 64 3.07 5.48 -12.30
C ILE A 64 1.61 5.78 -12.62
N MET A 65 0.82 6.00 -11.58
CA MET A 65 -0.60 6.33 -11.68
C MET A 65 -0.82 7.80 -12.09
N THR A 66 -1.98 8.10 -12.63
CA THR A 66 -2.41 9.48 -12.95
C THR A 66 -2.59 10.34 -11.67
N ASP A 67 -2.97 11.61 -11.83
CA ASP A 67 -3.27 12.50 -10.70
C ASP A 67 -4.24 11.87 -9.70
N GLY A 68 -3.93 12.01 -8.41
CA GLY A 68 -4.73 11.45 -7.34
C GLY A 68 -4.84 9.91 -7.38
N TYR A 69 -3.93 9.23 -8.08
CA TYR A 69 -3.90 7.76 -8.22
C TYR A 69 -5.20 7.17 -8.80
N GLN A 70 -5.84 7.89 -9.74
CA GLN A 70 -7.18 7.53 -10.24
C GLN A 70 -7.16 6.47 -11.35
N SER A 71 -6.06 6.35 -12.12
CA SER A 71 -5.95 5.45 -13.27
C SER A 71 -4.51 5.08 -13.54
N GLU A 72 -4.31 3.89 -14.11
CA GLU A 72 -3.05 3.40 -14.66
C GLU A 72 -2.77 3.98 -16.05
N ILE A 73 -3.80 4.54 -16.71
CA ILE A 73 -3.75 4.94 -18.11
C ILE A 73 -3.81 6.46 -18.21
N HIS A 74 -2.75 7.03 -18.78
CA HIS A 74 -2.61 8.45 -19.04
C HIS A 74 -3.16 8.79 -20.44
N SER A 75 -3.80 9.96 -20.56
CA SER A 75 -4.25 10.49 -21.85
C SER A 75 -3.12 11.15 -22.62
N GLU A 76 -2.08 11.63 -21.95
CA GLU A 76 -0.84 12.18 -22.50
C GLU A 76 0.30 12.02 -21.49
N VAL A 77 1.52 12.09 -21.99
CA VAL A 77 2.74 12.17 -21.17
C VAL A 77 3.55 13.37 -21.60
N ARG A 78 3.90 14.23 -20.64
CA ARG A 78 4.80 15.37 -20.87
C ARG A 78 5.99 15.23 -19.95
N VAL A 79 7.19 15.29 -20.51
CA VAL A 79 8.45 15.13 -19.78
C VAL A 79 9.45 16.22 -20.10
N SER A 80 10.26 16.58 -19.13
CA SER A 80 11.39 17.50 -19.27
C SER A 80 12.57 17.07 -18.39
N SER A 81 13.73 17.70 -18.61
CA SER A 81 14.87 17.59 -17.71
C SER A 81 15.75 18.84 -17.85
N PRO A 82 16.28 19.39 -16.75
CA PRO A 82 17.23 20.50 -16.81
C PRO A 82 18.57 20.13 -17.48
N TYR A 83 18.82 18.84 -17.69
CA TYR A 83 20.02 18.32 -18.35
C TYR A 83 19.77 17.89 -19.80
N GLY A 84 18.51 17.95 -20.30
CA GLY A 84 18.08 17.34 -21.54
C GLY A 84 17.77 15.85 -21.36
N LEU A 85 17.15 15.25 -22.37
CA LEU A 85 16.67 13.86 -22.35
C LEU A 85 17.28 13.07 -23.51
N ARG A 86 17.57 11.80 -23.28
CA ARG A 86 17.71 10.78 -24.33
C ARG A 86 16.40 10.03 -24.46
N ILE A 87 15.84 10.03 -25.66
CA ILE A 87 14.60 9.34 -26.00
C ILE A 87 14.94 8.23 -26.98
N SER A 88 14.75 6.99 -26.56
CA SER A 88 15.11 5.80 -27.34
C SER A 88 13.87 4.99 -27.68
N CYS A 89 13.81 4.46 -28.92
CA CYS A 89 12.72 3.59 -29.38
C CYS A 89 13.19 2.74 -30.57
N GLY A 90 12.94 1.44 -30.56
CA GLY A 90 13.26 0.54 -31.67
C GLY A 90 14.73 0.52 -32.11
N GLY A 91 15.66 0.75 -31.16
CA GLY A 91 17.11 0.80 -31.42
C GLY A 91 17.63 2.15 -31.90
N GLU A 92 16.76 3.12 -32.15
CA GLU A 92 17.14 4.50 -32.46
C GLU A 92 17.05 5.37 -31.18
N SER A 93 17.86 6.43 -31.10
CA SER A 93 17.78 7.42 -30.04
C SER A 93 17.94 8.83 -30.56
N ILE A 94 17.26 9.77 -29.94
CA ILE A 94 17.38 11.20 -30.17
C ILE A 94 17.69 11.92 -28.87
N GLU A 95 18.39 13.04 -28.94
CA GLU A 95 18.57 13.92 -27.81
C GLU A 95 17.53 15.04 -27.87
N TRP A 96 16.94 15.34 -26.70
CA TRP A 96 15.96 16.40 -26.52
C TRP A 96 16.59 17.51 -25.68
N ASN A 97 16.32 18.75 -26.07
CA ASN A 97 16.97 19.90 -25.45
C ASN A 97 16.60 20.02 -23.95
N LYS A 98 17.54 20.55 -23.18
CA LYS A 98 17.30 20.86 -21.76
C LYS A 98 16.17 21.87 -21.59
N GLU A 99 15.37 21.67 -20.55
CA GLU A 99 14.20 22.48 -20.17
C GLU A 99 13.07 22.53 -21.22
N GLU A 100 13.24 21.87 -22.37
CA GLU A 100 12.19 21.76 -23.39
C GLU A 100 11.27 20.57 -23.03
N VAL A 101 9.96 20.80 -23.03
CA VAL A 101 8.96 19.76 -22.73
C VAL A 101 8.74 18.89 -23.96
N CYS A 102 8.97 17.59 -23.83
CA CYS A 102 8.60 16.59 -24.82
C CYS A 102 7.20 16.06 -24.50
N GLN A 103 6.26 16.20 -25.43
CA GLN A 103 4.92 15.64 -25.35
C GLN A 103 4.84 14.33 -26.12
N ILE A 104 4.17 13.34 -25.55
CA ILE A 104 3.90 12.02 -26.13
C ILE A 104 2.40 11.77 -26.03
N LEU A 105 1.77 11.52 -27.15
CA LEU A 105 0.34 11.20 -27.27
C LEU A 105 0.16 9.71 -27.58
N PRO A 106 -1.03 9.13 -27.35
CA PRO A 106 -1.29 7.69 -27.61
C PRO A 106 -1.07 7.25 -29.05
N ASP A 107 -1.16 8.17 -30.00
CA ASP A 107 -0.96 7.95 -31.45
C ASP A 107 0.46 8.31 -31.94
N ASP A 108 1.40 8.54 -31.03
CA ASP A 108 2.79 8.87 -31.37
C ASP A 108 3.39 7.79 -32.28
N ALA A 109 3.92 8.22 -33.43
CA ALA A 109 4.46 7.31 -34.45
C ALA A 109 5.62 6.44 -33.94
N ARG A 110 6.33 6.87 -32.90
CA ARG A 110 7.41 6.11 -32.29
C ARG A 110 6.94 4.76 -31.73
N PHE A 111 5.69 4.66 -31.28
CA PHE A 111 5.12 3.39 -30.77
C PHE A 111 5.05 2.28 -31.84
N GLN A 112 5.11 2.61 -33.13
CA GLN A 112 5.22 1.61 -34.18
C GLN A 112 6.56 0.84 -34.17
N LYS A 113 7.60 1.42 -33.52
CA LYS A 113 8.92 0.82 -33.37
C LYS A 113 9.11 0.11 -32.02
N GLY A 114 8.19 0.30 -31.06
CA GLY A 114 8.24 -0.29 -29.72
C GLY A 114 7.96 0.71 -28.62
N ASN A 115 8.27 0.33 -27.38
CA ASN A 115 8.13 1.21 -26.22
C ASN A 115 9.15 2.35 -26.29
N ILE A 116 8.75 3.52 -25.82
CA ILE A 116 9.64 4.69 -25.74
C ILE A 116 10.32 4.66 -24.37
N ARG A 117 11.65 4.76 -24.34
CA ARG A 117 12.44 4.84 -23.10
C ARG A 117 13.09 6.23 -23.01
N ILE A 118 12.94 6.85 -21.85
CA ILE A 118 13.37 8.23 -21.60
C ILE A 118 14.28 8.24 -20.39
N GLU A 119 15.48 8.79 -20.58
CA GLU A 119 16.46 8.97 -19.50
C GLU A 119 17.09 10.36 -19.58
N PRO A 120 17.59 10.95 -18.49
CA PRO A 120 18.30 12.21 -18.55
C PRO A 120 19.66 12.02 -19.24
N LEU A 121 20.13 13.05 -19.96
CA LEU A 121 21.47 13.01 -20.59
C LEU A 121 22.61 13.01 -19.57
N ASN A 122 22.37 13.50 -18.37
CA ASN A 122 23.29 13.40 -17.24
C ASN A 122 22.80 12.33 -16.24
N LYS A 123 23.66 11.42 -15.85
CA LYS A 123 23.34 10.33 -14.90
C LYS A 123 22.86 10.81 -13.52
N GLU A 124 23.24 12.01 -13.10
CA GLU A 124 22.75 12.66 -11.87
C GLU A 124 21.44 13.42 -12.08
N GLY A 125 20.96 13.49 -13.32
CA GLY A 125 19.72 14.15 -13.67
C GLY A 125 18.50 13.27 -13.38
N LYS A 126 17.34 13.92 -13.40
CA LYS A 126 16.03 13.26 -13.27
C LYS A 126 15.16 13.59 -14.46
N VAL A 127 14.19 12.74 -14.72
CA VAL A 127 13.10 13.00 -15.68
C VAL A 127 11.92 13.56 -14.90
N THR A 128 11.54 14.80 -15.21
CA THR A 128 10.35 15.45 -14.65
C THR A 128 9.12 15.04 -15.46
N LEU A 129 8.09 14.51 -14.79
CA LEU A 129 6.83 14.12 -15.43
C LEU A 129 5.81 15.26 -15.27
N GLU A 130 5.78 16.15 -16.25
CA GLU A 130 5.01 17.41 -16.25
C GLU A 130 3.49 17.21 -16.36
N SER A 131 3.04 16.01 -16.71
CA SER A 131 1.63 15.69 -16.93
C SER A 131 0.91 15.21 -15.68
N ILE A 132 1.60 15.09 -14.54
CA ILE A 132 0.99 14.70 -13.25
C ILE A 132 1.47 15.58 -12.09
N SER A 133 0.77 15.50 -10.97
CA SER A 133 1.12 16.14 -9.71
C SER A 133 1.18 15.12 -8.56
N ARG A 134 2.05 15.35 -7.60
CA ARG A 134 2.17 14.60 -6.33
C ARG A 134 2.15 15.59 -5.16
N GLY A 135 2.29 15.14 -3.93
CA GLY A 135 2.15 15.96 -2.74
C GLY A 135 3.04 17.21 -2.67
N TYR A 136 4.14 17.24 -3.42
CA TYR A 136 5.06 18.37 -3.50
C TYR A 136 5.02 19.14 -4.83
N GLY A 137 4.06 18.85 -5.71
CA GLY A 137 3.94 19.44 -7.04
C GLY A 137 4.33 18.47 -8.15
N THR A 138 4.98 18.97 -9.21
CA THR A 138 5.41 18.15 -10.36
C THR A 138 6.54 17.21 -9.96
N PRO A 139 6.36 15.86 -10.09
CA PRO A 139 7.37 14.90 -9.64
C PRO A 139 8.51 14.72 -10.66
N SER A 140 9.71 14.44 -10.13
CA SER A 140 10.88 14.07 -10.92
C SER A 140 11.40 12.69 -10.50
N TYR A 141 11.75 11.87 -11.48
CA TYR A 141 12.08 10.45 -11.31
C TYR A 141 13.53 10.16 -11.64
N ASP A 142 14.20 9.39 -10.82
CA ASP A 142 15.49 8.79 -11.11
C ASP A 142 15.31 7.61 -12.08
N GLY A 143 16.39 7.22 -12.78
CA GLY A 143 16.37 6.09 -13.70
C GLY A 143 15.68 6.38 -15.02
N ILE A 144 14.91 5.45 -15.51
CA ILE A 144 14.29 5.48 -16.84
C ILE A 144 12.78 5.55 -16.70
N LEU A 145 12.11 6.39 -17.49
CA LEU A 145 10.68 6.27 -17.74
C LEU A 145 10.45 5.50 -19.04
N GLU A 146 9.85 4.34 -18.94
CA GLU A 146 9.36 3.58 -20.08
C GLU A 146 7.88 3.92 -20.33
N ILE A 147 7.59 4.31 -21.56
CA ILE A 147 6.28 4.75 -22.00
C ILE A 147 5.73 3.71 -22.97
N ARG A 148 4.55 3.17 -22.68
CA ARG A 148 3.89 2.12 -23.47
C ARG A 148 2.55 2.62 -24.01
N ALA A 149 2.31 2.43 -25.31
CA ALA A 149 0.96 2.58 -25.84
C ALA A 149 0.12 1.36 -25.40
N VAL A 150 -1.06 1.65 -24.86
CA VAL A 150 -1.99 0.63 -24.37
C VAL A 150 -3.41 0.94 -24.83
N SER A 151 -4.34 -0.03 -24.67
CA SER A 151 -5.74 0.25 -24.98
C SER A 151 -6.28 1.41 -24.13
N GLY A 152 -6.68 2.47 -24.79
CA GLY A 152 -7.26 3.65 -24.14
C GLY A 152 -6.27 4.75 -23.75
N GLY A 153 -4.95 4.61 -24.01
CA GLY A 153 -3.97 5.65 -23.70
C GLY A 153 -2.54 5.17 -23.59
N ILE A 154 -1.88 5.59 -22.54
CA ILE A 154 -0.44 5.39 -22.30
C ILE A 154 -0.24 4.89 -20.86
N ALA A 155 0.57 3.84 -20.67
CA ALA A 155 1.12 3.45 -19.39
C ALA A 155 2.54 4.01 -19.22
N VAL A 156 2.86 4.44 -17.99
CA VAL A 156 4.18 5.00 -17.62
C VAL A 156 4.81 4.10 -16.55
N ILE A 157 5.98 3.55 -16.84
CA ILE A 157 6.72 2.69 -15.92
C ILE A 157 8.05 3.35 -15.58
N ASN A 158 8.32 3.55 -14.30
CA ASN A 158 9.63 4.01 -13.84
C ASN A 158 10.52 2.81 -13.49
N GLU A 159 11.64 2.67 -14.17
CA GLU A 159 12.64 1.61 -13.99
C GLU A 159 13.89 2.22 -13.35
N LEU A 160 14.21 1.78 -12.12
CA LEU A 160 15.31 2.35 -11.34
C LEU A 160 15.90 1.33 -10.35
N SER A 161 17.05 1.68 -9.74
CA SER A 161 17.65 0.85 -8.69
C SER A 161 16.79 0.82 -7.43
N MET A 162 16.87 -0.26 -6.64
CA MET A 162 16.18 -0.40 -5.36
C MET A 162 16.47 0.79 -4.43
N GLU A 163 17.72 1.19 -4.29
CA GLU A 163 18.08 2.26 -3.35
C GLU A 163 17.56 3.63 -3.80
N SER A 164 17.55 3.90 -5.10
CA SER A 164 16.90 5.12 -5.63
C SER A 164 15.38 5.11 -5.41
N TYR A 165 14.73 3.97 -5.58
CA TYR A 165 13.30 3.79 -5.27
C TYR A 165 13.02 4.10 -3.80
N LEU A 166 13.83 3.55 -2.88
CA LEU A 166 13.66 3.77 -1.44
C LEU A 166 13.86 5.23 -1.02
N CYS A 167 14.74 5.99 -1.70
CA CYS A 167 14.86 7.43 -1.47
C CYS A 167 13.57 8.20 -1.77
N GLY A 168 12.71 7.68 -2.65
CA GLY A 168 11.36 8.22 -2.92
C GLY A 168 10.27 7.65 -2.03
N VAL A 169 10.41 6.41 -1.54
CA VAL A 169 9.44 5.73 -0.66
C VAL A 169 9.55 6.24 0.79
N VAL A 170 10.73 6.18 1.39
CA VAL A 170 10.89 6.48 2.82
C VAL A 170 10.32 7.83 3.22
N PRO A 171 10.61 8.96 2.52
CA PRO A 171 10.04 10.26 2.88
C PRO A 171 8.55 10.39 2.52
N SER A 172 8.01 9.52 1.67
CA SER A 172 6.59 9.48 1.31
C SER A 172 5.75 8.71 2.33
N GLU A 173 6.37 7.77 3.06
CA GLU A 173 5.74 6.92 4.06
C GLU A 173 5.94 7.46 5.48
N MET A 174 7.09 8.05 5.78
CA MET A 174 7.48 8.50 7.11
C MET A 174 8.08 9.91 7.05
N PRO A 175 7.67 10.86 7.91
CA PRO A 175 8.26 12.20 7.93
C PRO A 175 9.79 12.16 8.11
N ALA A 176 10.53 12.85 7.25
CA ALA A 176 12.00 12.90 7.33
C ALA A 176 12.53 13.57 8.62
N SER A 177 11.64 14.22 9.39
CA SER A 177 11.95 14.75 10.72
C SER A 177 11.99 13.70 11.82
N TYR A 178 11.62 12.44 11.55
CA TYR A 178 11.70 11.35 12.52
C TYR A 178 13.15 11.01 12.83
N GLU A 179 13.34 10.26 13.92
CA GLU A 179 14.68 9.82 14.34
C GLU A 179 15.32 8.95 13.27
N LEU A 180 16.66 9.06 13.12
CA LEU A 180 17.40 8.36 12.08
C LEU A 180 17.20 6.83 12.18
N GLU A 181 17.19 6.29 13.40
CA GLU A 181 17.00 4.85 13.61
C GLU A 181 15.59 4.38 13.22
N ALA A 182 14.55 5.22 13.36
CA ALA A 182 13.22 4.92 12.85
C ALA A 182 13.18 4.95 11.31
N LEU A 183 13.84 5.93 10.70
CA LEU A 183 13.96 6.01 9.23
C LEU A 183 14.75 4.82 8.66
N LYS A 184 15.80 4.35 9.38
CA LYS A 184 16.54 3.11 9.01
C LYS A 184 15.62 1.88 9.09
N ALA A 185 14.87 1.74 10.18
CA ALA A 185 13.88 0.65 10.30
C ALA A 185 12.87 0.68 9.14
N GLN A 186 12.36 1.88 8.78
CA GLN A 186 11.47 2.05 7.62
C GLN A 186 12.15 1.68 6.30
N ALA A 187 13.41 2.06 6.09
CA ALA A 187 14.16 1.73 4.87
C ALA A 187 14.34 0.21 4.71
N VAL A 188 14.72 -0.50 5.78
CA VAL A 188 14.85 -1.96 5.78
C VAL A 188 13.49 -2.65 5.56
N CYS A 189 12.42 -2.16 6.19
CA CYS A 189 11.06 -2.63 5.94
C CYS A 189 10.66 -2.45 4.47
N ALA A 190 10.81 -1.24 3.95
CA ALA A 190 10.41 -0.91 2.59
C ALA A 190 11.20 -1.74 1.56
N ARG A 191 12.49 -1.96 1.81
CA ARG A 191 13.35 -2.80 0.95
C ARG A 191 12.90 -4.25 0.97
N SER A 192 12.63 -4.81 2.15
CA SER A 192 12.17 -6.19 2.29
C SER A 192 10.82 -6.40 1.61
N TYR A 193 9.88 -5.47 1.79
CA TYR A 193 8.57 -5.49 1.13
C TYR A 193 8.73 -5.44 -0.40
N ALA A 194 9.50 -4.47 -0.92
CA ALA A 194 9.71 -4.30 -2.35
C ALA A 194 10.40 -5.53 -2.98
N ARG A 195 11.42 -6.11 -2.33
CA ARG A 195 12.08 -7.35 -2.78
C ARG A 195 11.10 -8.52 -2.92
N ARG A 196 10.15 -8.64 -1.99
CA ARG A 196 9.09 -9.66 -2.09
C ARG A 196 8.15 -9.40 -3.27
N GLN A 197 7.80 -8.13 -3.54
CA GLN A 197 6.98 -7.79 -4.70
C GLN A 197 7.73 -8.04 -6.02
N MET A 198 9.04 -7.93 -6.04
CA MET A 198 9.86 -8.19 -7.24
C MET A 198 9.96 -9.67 -7.62
N GLU A 199 9.48 -10.59 -6.81
CA GLU A 199 9.41 -12.03 -7.17
C GLU A 199 8.41 -12.31 -8.29
N SER A 200 7.49 -11.37 -8.54
CA SER A 200 6.52 -11.43 -9.63
C SER A 200 6.11 -10.02 -10.07
N TYR A 201 5.50 -9.91 -11.24
CA TYR A 201 4.87 -8.66 -11.65
C TYR A 201 3.47 -8.56 -11.04
N GLY A 202 3.22 -7.49 -10.25
CA GLY A 202 1.87 -7.13 -9.81
C GLY A 202 0.99 -6.70 -10.98
N TYR A 203 1.62 -6.17 -12.03
CA TYR A 203 1.03 -5.72 -13.30
C TYR A 203 1.73 -6.41 -14.48
N PRO A 204 1.43 -7.69 -14.79
CA PRO A 204 2.12 -8.44 -15.83
C PRO A 204 2.02 -7.81 -17.23
N GLU A 205 0.89 -7.18 -17.55
CA GLU A 205 0.66 -6.49 -18.83
C GLU A 205 1.61 -5.30 -19.07
N TYR A 206 2.10 -4.69 -17.98
CA TYR A 206 3.06 -3.59 -18.03
C TYR A 206 4.47 -4.03 -17.65
N GLU A 207 4.65 -5.30 -17.26
CA GLU A 207 5.89 -5.80 -16.65
C GLU A 207 6.34 -4.91 -15.47
N ALA A 208 5.37 -4.44 -14.66
CA ALA A 208 5.61 -3.63 -13.49
C ALA A 208 5.38 -4.46 -12.21
N HIS A 209 6.30 -4.31 -11.24
CA HIS A 209 6.24 -5.05 -9.97
C HIS A 209 5.19 -4.47 -9.03
N VAL A 210 5.10 -3.15 -8.99
CA VAL A 210 4.26 -2.36 -8.06
C VAL A 210 3.71 -1.13 -8.78
N ASN A 211 2.74 -0.45 -8.18
CA ASN A 211 2.39 0.93 -8.52
C ASN A 211 2.91 1.91 -7.46
N ASP A 212 2.72 3.22 -7.67
CA ASP A 212 3.21 4.29 -6.79
C ASP A 212 2.19 4.73 -5.72
N SER A 213 1.09 3.98 -5.53
CA SER A 213 -0.01 4.30 -4.61
C SER A 213 0.04 3.50 -3.30
N THR A 214 -0.95 3.73 -2.44
CA THR A 214 -1.16 2.97 -1.19
C THR A 214 -1.56 1.51 -1.39
N ASP A 215 -1.76 1.04 -2.63
CA ASP A 215 -1.97 -0.38 -2.92
C ASP A 215 -0.69 -1.18 -2.65
N PHE A 216 0.47 -0.53 -2.75
CA PHE A 216 1.79 -1.07 -2.41
C PHE A 216 2.49 -0.15 -1.41
N GLN A 217 3.42 0.67 -1.87
CA GLN A 217 4.14 1.67 -1.06
C GLN A 217 4.04 3.03 -1.75
N VAL A 218 3.68 4.06 -0.99
CA VAL A 218 3.62 5.41 -1.57
C VAL A 218 5.00 5.82 -2.06
N TYR A 219 5.12 6.04 -3.35
CA TYR A 219 6.38 6.38 -3.99
C TYR A 219 6.35 7.80 -4.56
N ASN A 220 7.39 8.57 -4.26
CA ASN A 220 7.64 9.91 -4.81
C ASN A 220 6.50 10.92 -4.59
N ASN A 221 5.72 10.75 -3.50
CA ASN A 221 4.70 11.73 -3.06
C ASN A 221 5.30 12.85 -2.20
N SER A 222 6.52 12.66 -1.69
CA SER A 222 7.35 13.64 -1.00
C SER A 222 8.73 13.66 -1.65
N GLN A 223 9.36 14.84 -1.71
CA GLN A 223 10.73 14.94 -2.20
C GLN A 223 11.69 14.16 -1.31
N PRO A 224 12.72 13.51 -1.91
CA PRO A 224 13.83 12.96 -1.14
C PRO A 224 14.44 14.01 -0.21
N GLN A 225 14.65 13.61 1.05
CA GLN A 225 15.26 14.44 2.09
C GLN A 225 16.60 13.84 2.47
N GLU A 226 17.60 14.67 2.82
CA GLU A 226 18.93 14.16 3.15
C GLU A 226 18.89 13.13 4.28
N ARG A 227 18.09 13.37 5.34
CA ARG A 227 18.00 12.45 6.48
C ARG A 227 17.36 11.10 6.13
N SER A 228 16.32 11.07 5.29
CA SER A 228 15.72 9.81 4.81
C SER A 228 16.65 9.09 3.83
N SER A 229 17.34 9.83 2.95
CA SER A 229 18.33 9.25 2.04
C SER A 229 19.56 8.73 2.79
N GLN A 230 19.98 9.36 3.88
CA GLN A 230 21.01 8.85 4.79
C GLN A 230 20.61 7.50 5.39
N ALA A 231 19.37 7.38 5.86
CA ALA A 231 18.86 6.12 6.41
C ALA A 231 18.90 4.98 5.38
N VAL A 232 18.54 5.27 4.13
CA VAL A 232 18.61 4.31 3.01
C VAL A 232 20.05 3.88 2.75
N ARG A 233 20.99 4.82 2.65
CA ARG A 233 22.42 4.52 2.43
C ARG A 233 23.05 3.73 3.58
N GLU A 234 22.75 4.09 4.83
CA GLU A 234 23.33 3.42 6.01
C GLU A 234 22.79 2.00 6.26
N THR A 235 21.71 1.63 5.54
CA THR A 235 21.12 0.29 5.57
C THR A 235 21.09 -0.36 4.19
N GLU A 236 21.99 0.07 3.28
CA GLU A 236 22.01 -0.40 1.90
C GLU A 236 22.08 -1.93 1.83
N GLY A 237 21.18 -2.52 1.05
CA GLY A 237 21.10 -3.97 0.84
C GLY A 237 20.45 -4.76 1.98
N GLU A 238 20.31 -4.20 3.19
CA GLU A 238 19.76 -4.93 4.33
C GLU A 238 18.26 -5.22 4.18
N VAL A 239 17.89 -6.47 4.47
CA VAL A 239 16.52 -6.96 4.44
C VAL A 239 16.18 -7.75 5.71
N VAL A 240 14.89 -7.82 6.03
CA VAL A 240 14.37 -8.69 7.08
C VAL A 240 14.17 -10.09 6.52
N LYS A 241 14.74 -11.10 7.16
CA LYS A 241 14.55 -12.52 6.80
C LYS A 241 13.87 -13.28 7.93
N TYR A 242 13.01 -14.19 7.56
CA TYR A 242 12.39 -15.16 8.46
C TYR A 242 12.60 -16.57 7.90
N LYS A 243 13.29 -17.43 8.69
CA LYS A 243 13.65 -18.80 8.27
C LYS A 243 14.39 -18.83 6.90
N GLY A 244 15.29 -17.88 6.69
CA GLY A 244 16.11 -17.78 5.48
C GLY A 244 15.41 -17.17 4.25
N THR A 245 14.14 -16.80 4.35
CA THR A 245 13.37 -16.16 3.26
C THR A 245 13.10 -14.69 3.59
N ILE A 246 13.19 -13.80 2.61
CA ILE A 246 12.85 -12.38 2.80
C ILE A 246 11.39 -12.28 3.28
N ALA A 247 11.18 -11.57 4.38
CA ALA A 247 9.87 -11.38 4.98
C ALA A 247 9.07 -10.28 4.28
N THR A 248 7.74 -10.44 4.20
CA THR A 248 6.85 -9.35 3.83
C THR A 248 6.62 -8.45 5.04
N THR A 249 7.25 -7.31 5.08
CA THR A 249 7.28 -6.40 6.22
C THR A 249 6.21 -5.32 6.09
N TYR A 250 5.00 -5.61 6.58
CA TYR A 250 3.91 -4.63 6.64
C TYR A 250 4.18 -3.59 7.72
N TYR A 251 3.72 -2.36 7.50
CA TYR A 251 3.82 -1.26 8.45
C TYR A 251 2.59 -0.35 8.37
N TYR A 252 2.35 0.42 9.42
CA TYR A 252 1.20 1.30 9.55
C TYR A 252 1.53 2.48 10.48
N SER A 253 0.66 3.48 10.55
CA SER A 253 0.96 4.75 11.21
C SER A 253 1.13 4.66 12.72
N THR A 254 0.09 4.26 13.48
CA THR A 254 0.03 4.39 14.95
C THR A 254 -0.58 3.15 15.58
N SER A 255 0.07 2.56 16.58
CA SER A 255 -0.47 1.40 17.28
C SER A 255 -1.54 1.77 18.31
N SER A 256 -2.32 0.77 18.70
CA SER A 256 -3.26 0.85 19.82
C SER A 256 -2.58 0.64 21.19
N GLY A 257 -1.26 0.46 21.22
CA GLY A 257 -0.48 -0.11 22.32
C GLY A 257 -0.16 -1.59 22.08
N GLN A 258 -0.82 -2.20 21.07
CA GLN A 258 -0.54 -3.56 20.59
C GLN A 258 -0.65 -3.64 19.07
N THR A 259 0.06 -4.60 18.48
CA THR A 259 -0.13 -4.99 17.08
C THR A 259 -1.11 -6.15 16.98
N THR A 260 -1.46 -6.53 15.75
CA THR A 260 -2.23 -7.75 15.47
C THR A 260 -1.45 -8.65 14.51
N ASN A 261 -2.07 -9.76 14.10
CA ASN A 261 -1.50 -10.73 13.16
C ASN A 261 -2.35 -10.85 11.89
N MET A 262 -1.98 -11.77 11.00
CA MET A 262 -2.63 -11.98 9.70
C MET A 262 -4.10 -12.45 9.78
N GLU A 263 -4.59 -12.90 10.95
CA GLU A 263 -6.01 -13.23 11.16
C GLU A 263 -6.91 -12.01 10.94
N ALA A 264 -6.39 -10.80 11.21
CA ALA A 264 -7.11 -9.55 10.93
C ALA A 264 -7.53 -9.41 9.45
N TRP A 265 -6.76 -9.99 8.54
CA TRP A 265 -7.06 -10.06 7.09
C TRP A 265 -7.68 -11.38 6.64
N GLY A 266 -8.07 -12.25 7.59
CA GLY A 266 -8.68 -13.54 7.30
C GLY A 266 -7.68 -14.64 6.92
N ASN A 267 -6.38 -14.41 7.11
CA ASN A 267 -5.34 -15.40 6.84
C ASN A 267 -4.92 -16.10 8.13
N ALA A 268 -4.91 -17.43 8.13
CA ALA A 268 -4.44 -18.17 9.29
C ALA A 268 -2.93 -17.93 9.53
N PRO A 269 -2.48 -17.86 10.80
CA PRO A 269 -1.06 -17.92 11.11
C PRO A 269 -0.46 -19.22 10.55
N GLY A 270 0.69 -19.10 9.88
CA GLY A 270 1.35 -20.20 9.20
C GLY A 270 2.87 -20.09 9.23
N GLU A 271 3.55 -21.07 8.63
CA GLU A 271 5.01 -21.12 8.64
C GLU A 271 5.64 -19.90 7.92
N GLY A 272 4.98 -19.36 6.91
CA GLY A 272 5.49 -18.22 6.11
C GLY A 272 5.23 -16.85 6.72
N ASN A 273 4.35 -16.72 7.75
CA ASN A 273 3.97 -15.44 8.37
C ASN A 273 4.07 -15.43 9.91
N GLY A 274 4.68 -16.45 10.50
CA GLY A 274 4.78 -16.62 11.96
C GLY A 274 5.58 -15.51 12.66
N TYR A 275 6.28 -14.66 11.93
CA TYR A 275 6.95 -13.47 12.46
C TYR A 275 6.00 -12.29 12.69
N LEU A 276 4.81 -12.28 12.09
CA LEU A 276 3.78 -11.26 12.25
C LEU A 276 2.86 -11.66 13.43
N GLN A 277 3.36 -11.46 14.64
CA GLN A 277 2.62 -11.75 15.88
C GLN A 277 2.05 -10.45 16.46
N SER A 278 1.02 -10.60 17.30
CA SER A 278 0.60 -9.50 18.16
C SER A 278 1.63 -9.28 19.26
N VAL A 279 2.18 -8.07 19.33
CA VAL A 279 3.18 -7.67 20.32
C VAL A 279 2.74 -6.39 21.02
N SER A 280 3.12 -6.24 22.30
CA SER A 280 2.93 -4.98 23.04
C SER A 280 3.95 -3.95 22.57
N VAL A 281 3.50 -2.73 22.28
CA VAL A 281 4.33 -1.61 21.82
C VAL A 281 4.60 -0.68 23.00
N CYS A 282 5.31 -1.21 23.99
CA CYS A 282 5.60 -0.53 25.25
C CYS A 282 7.09 -0.60 25.62
N ASP A 283 7.51 0.31 26.48
CA ASP A 283 8.84 0.32 27.06
C ASP A 283 9.02 -0.76 28.16
N ASP A 284 10.24 -0.87 28.69
CA ASP A 284 10.59 -1.84 29.73
C ASP A 284 9.81 -1.63 31.06
N SER A 285 9.15 -0.48 31.24
CA SER A 285 8.26 -0.21 32.39
C SER A 285 6.81 -0.62 32.12
N GLY A 286 6.49 -1.11 30.91
CA GLY A 286 5.15 -1.43 30.46
C GLY A 286 4.32 -0.21 30.01
N GLN A 287 4.97 0.93 29.77
CA GLN A 287 4.30 2.14 29.32
C GLN A 287 4.31 2.20 27.78
N ASP A 288 3.12 2.35 27.19
CA ASP A 288 2.99 2.41 25.73
C ASP A 288 3.78 3.60 25.16
N TYR A 289 4.60 3.34 24.16
CA TYR A 289 5.43 4.35 23.49
C TYR A 289 4.58 5.49 22.91
N GLU A 290 3.43 5.19 22.36
CA GLU A 290 2.60 6.10 21.56
C GLU A 290 1.48 6.80 22.36
N LYS A 291 1.39 6.61 23.68
CA LYS A 291 0.29 7.07 24.54
C LYS A 291 -0.06 8.56 24.45
N ASN A 292 0.89 9.40 24.06
CA ASN A 292 0.72 10.85 23.96
C ASN A 292 0.42 11.32 22.52
N LEU A 293 0.37 10.41 21.57
CA LEU A 293 0.15 10.76 20.17
C LEU A 293 -1.34 10.98 19.85
N PRO A 294 -1.67 11.83 18.86
CA PRO A 294 -3.06 12.17 18.55
C PRO A 294 -3.93 10.95 18.23
N TRP A 295 -3.44 9.99 17.43
CA TRP A 295 -4.20 8.82 17.03
C TRP A 295 -4.13 7.63 18.01
N TYR A 296 -3.41 7.77 19.12
CA TYR A 296 -3.32 6.68 20.12
C TYR A 296 -4.70 6.31 20.72
N ARG A 297 -5.57 7.31 20.91
CA ARG A 297 -6.99 7.13 21.25
C ARG A 297 -7.83 8.11 20.44
N TRP A 298 -9.03 7.68 20.09
CA TRP A 298 -9.97 8.52 19.36
C TRP A 298 -11.43 8.14 19.67
N GLU A 299 -12.33 9.07 19.46
CA GLU A 299 -13.77 8.88 19.61
C GLU A 299 -14.50 9.43 18.38
N ALA A 300 -15.46 8.68 17.86
CA ALA A 300 -16.39 9.12 16.84
C ALA A 300 -17.83 8.99 17.36
N VAL A 301 -18.59 10.05 17.24
CA VAL A 301 -20.03 10.09 17.57
C VAL A 301 -20.81 10.21 16.28
N ILE A 302 -21.52 9.12 15.89
CA ILE A 302 -22.15 8.99 14.59
C ILE A 302 -23.67 8.90 14.76
N PRO A 303 -24.47 9.81 14.19
CA PRO A 303 -25.93 9.67 14.18
C PRO A 303 -26.38 8.34 13.57
N ILE A 304 -27.45 7.75 14.13
CA ILE A 304 -27.96 6.45 13.65
C ILE A 304 -28.23 6.48 12.15
N ASP A 305 -28.88 7.54 11.65
CA ASP A 305 -29.22 7.67 10.23
C ASP A 305 -27.95 7.72 9.34
N THR A 306 -26.93 8.46 9.80
CA THR A 306 -25.62 8.53 9.11
C THR A 306 -24.96 7.17 9.04
N LEU A 307 -24.84 6.46 10.18
CA LEU A 307 -24.20 5.14 10.20
C LEU A 307 -24.99 4.10 9.41
N SER A 308 -26.34 4.17 9.44
CA SER A 308 -27.22 3.31 8.65
C SER A 308 -26.97 3.48 7.14
N GLN A 309 -26.84 4.73 6.70
CA GLN A 309 -26.53 5.05 5.30
C GLN A 309 -25.13 4.56 4.90
N LEU A 310 -24.12 4.81 5.73
CA LEU A 310 -22.73 4.38 5.49
C LEU A 310 -22.65 2.86 5.35
N ILE A 311 -23.17 2.11 6.32
CA ILE A 311 -23.16 0.64 6.27
C ILE A 311 -23.93 0.15 5.03
N SER A 312 -25.09 0.69 4.73
CA SER A 312 -25.87 0.27 3.56
C SER A 312 -25.11 0.51 2.26
N GLN A 313 -24.47 1.68 2.11
CA GLN A 313 -23.72 2.05 0.91
C GLN A 313 -22.45 1.21 0.77
N ASN A 314 -21.69 1.06 1.85
CA ASN A 314 -20.38 0.42 1.82
C ASN A 314 -20.46 -1.12 1.75
N THR A 315 -21.56 -1.71 2.24
CA THR A 315 -21.78 -3.18 2.16
C THR A 315 -22.67 -3.60 0.99
N GLY A 316 -23.34 -2.65 0.34
CA GLY A 316 -24.32 -2.93 -0.73
C GLY A 316 -25.62 -3.55 -0.21
N THR A 317 -25.85 -3.59 1.12
CA THR A 317 -27.03 -4.16 1.77
C THR A 317 -27.83 -3.06 2.46
N ASP A 318 -29.05 -2.76 2.02
CA ASP A 318 -29.92 -1.79 2.68
C ASP A 318 -30.35 -2.33 4.05
N VAL A 319 -29.68 -1.88 5.10
CA VAL A 319 -30.00 -2.30 6.48
C VAL A 319 -31.23 -1.55 7.04
N GLY A 320 -31.70 -0.47 6.41
CA GLY A 320 -32.73 0.41 6.96
C GLY A 320 -32.19 1.21 8.15
N THR A 321 -32.96 1.33 9.22
CA THR A 321 -32.55 2.02 10.47
C THR A 321 -31.87 1.04 11.41
N LEU A 322 -30.63 1.32 11.81
CA LEU A 322 -29.86 0.46 12.71
C LEU A 322 -30.45 0.42 14.12
N SER A 323 -30.64 -0.78 14.61
CA SER A 323 -31.01 -1.06 16.01
C SER A 323 -29.78 -1.44 16.86
N GLN A 324 -28.81 -2.16 16.27
CA GLN A 324 -27.61 -2.66 16.93
C GLN A 324 -26.44 -2.71 15.93
N VAL A 325 -25.26 -2.42 16.45
CA VAL A 325 -23.97 -2.71 15.78
C VAL A 325 -23.04 -3.27 16.83
N GLU A 326 -22.46 -4.43 16.57
CA GLU A 326 -21.66 -5.17 17.55
C GLU A 326 -20.43 -5.81 16.90
N VAL A 327 -19.28 -5.77 17.58
CA VAL A 327 -18.12 -6.59 17.26
C VAL A 327 -18.35 -7.99 17.81
N THR A 328 -18.67 -8.94 16.92
CA THR A 328 -19.01 -10.32 17.28
C THR A 328 -17.81 -11.22 17.42
N LYS A 329 -16.67 -10.85 16.83
CA LYS A 329 -15.41 -11.58 16.98
C LYS A 329 -14.21 -10.64 16.99
N ARG A 330 -13.26 -10.92 17.91
CA ARG A 330 -11.97 -10.24 17.99
C ARG A 330 -10.83 -11.19 17.69
N GLY A 331 -9.78 -10.65 17.06
CA GLY A 331 -8.52 -11.34 16.79
C GLY A 331 -7.43 -10.97 17.79
N ALA A 332 -6.21 -11.36 17.48
CA ALA A 332 -5.03 -11.05 18.29
C ALA A 332 -4.86 -9.53 18.50
N GLY A 333 -4.47 -9.14 19.72
CA GLY A 333 -4.36 -7.72 20.09
C GLY A 333 -5.70 -6.99 20.23
N ASP A 334 -6.80 -7.74 20.34
CA ASP A 334 -8.18 -7.22 20.51
C ASP A 334 -8.76 -6.48 19.28
N VAL A 335 -8.19 -6.73 18.07
CA VAL A 335 -8.71 -6.17 16.81
C VAL A 335 -10.08 -6.74 16.46
N ALA A 336 -11.01 -5.93 15.96
CA ALA A 336 -12.28 -6.40 15.43
C ALA A 336 -12.04 -7.15 14.10
N VAL A 337 -12.43 -8.43 14.02
CA VAL A 337 -12.34 -9.27 12.81
C VAL A 337 -13.69 -9.70 12.28
N GLU A 338 -14.77 -9.52 13.06
CA GLU A 338 -16.14 -9.68 12.63
C GLU A 338 -17.03 -8.66 13.34
N LEU A 339 -17.91 -8.03 12.58
CA LEU A 339 -18.88 -7.04 13.03
C LEU A 339 -20.24 -7.37 12.45
N THR A 340 -21.28 -7.36 13.29
CA THR A 340 -22.68 -7.54 12.85
C THR A 340 -23.45 -6.24 13.09
N ALA A 341 -24.15 -5.79 12.06
CA ALA A 341 -25.06 -4.64 12.10
C ALA A 341 -26.49 -5.12 11.81
N VAL A 342 -27.40 -4.83 12.75
CA VAL A 342 -28.82 -5.20 12.69
C VAL A 342 -29.65 -3.96 12.44
N GLY A 343 -30.37 -3.95 11.37
CA GLY A 343 -31.33 -2.90 11.04
C GLY A 343 -32.76 -3.44 10.96
N ASP A 344 -33.70 -2.52 10.73
CA ASP A 344 -35.14 -2.84 10.61
C ASP A 344 -35.50 -3.53 9.27
N LYS A 345 -34.59 -3.47 8.26
CA LYS A 345 -34.79 -4.16 6.99
C LYS A 345 -33.92 -5.41 6.86
N ASN A 346 -32.65 -5.31 7.18
CA ASN A 346 -31.69 -6.42 7.03
C ASN A 346 -30.64 -6.43 8.14
N THR A 347 -30.01 -7.58 8.31
CA THR A 347 -28.81 -7.76 9.10
C THR A 347 -27.62 -8.04 8.17
N VAL A 348 -26.50 -7.40 8.41
CA VAL A 348 -25.23 -7.64 7.67
C VAL A 348 -24.12 -7.99 8.62
N THR A 349 -23.31 -8.99 8.25
CA THR A 349 -22.08 -9.36 8.95
C THR A 349 -20.89 -9.06 8.04
N VAL A 350 -19.93 -8.30 8.56
CA VAL A 350 -18.71 -7.89 7.86
C VAL A 350 -17.52 -8.55 8.52
N GLN A 351 -16.66 -9.17 7.72
CA GLN A 351 -15.45 -9.85 8.19
C GLN A 351 -14.19 -9.18 7.67
N THR A 352 -13.09 -9.27 8.42
CA THR A 352 -11.77 -8.65 8.24
C THR A 352 -11.72 -7.18 8.67
N GLU A 353 -10.56 -6.77 9.24
CA GLU A 353 -10.38 -5.42 9.77
C GLU A 353 -10.60 -4.34 8.70
N ASN A 354 -10.10 -4.56 7.48
CA ASN A 354 -10.21 -3.59 6.41
C ASN A 354 -11.67 -3.37 5.97
N LYS A 355 -12.45 -4.46 5.79
CA LYS A 355 -13.86 -4.36 5.43
C LYS A 355 -14.70 -3.74 6.55
N ILE A 356 -14.37 -4.02 7.82
CA ILE A 356 -15.04 -3.40 8.98
C ILE A 356 -14.78 -1.90 8.98
N ARG A 357 -13.52 -1.49 8.80
CA ARG A 357 -13.16 -0.06 8.69
C ARG A 357 -13.86 0.62 7.50
N SER A 358 -13.94 -0.05 6.37
CA SER A 358 -14.66 0.44 5.20
C SER A 358 -16.18 0.55 5.45
N ALA A 359 -16.80 -0.45 6.07
CA ALA A 359 -18.24 -0.46 6.36
C ALA A 359 -18.66 0.72 7.26
N LEU A 360 -17.81 1.10 8.23
CA LEU A 360 -18.04 2.19 9.18
C LEU A 360 -17.45 3.54 8.70
N GLY A 361 -16.63 3.53 7.65
CA GLY A 361 -15.97 4.71 7.10
C GLY A 361 -16.91 5.58 6.26
N GLY A 362 -16.57 6.86 6.16
CA GLY A 362 -17.29 7.86 5.35
C GLY A 362 -17.29 9.23 5.99
N GLY A 363 -17.93 10.18 5.32
CA GLY A 363 -18.13 11.53 5.84
C GLY A 363 -19.39 11.65 6.71
N GLY A 364 -19.63 12.87 7.21
CA GLY A 364 -20.84 13.20 7.97
C GLY A 364 -20.72 13.00 9.48
N TYR A 365 -19.51 12.74 9.98
CA TYR A 365 -19.19 12.74 11.41
C TYR A 365 -17.77 13.20 11.68
N GLN A 366 -17.52 13.62 12.92
CA GLN A 366 -16.19 14.05 13.37
C GLN A 366 -15.55 13.01 14.28
N ILE A 367 -14.23 12.90 14.17
CA ILE A 367 -13.40 12.06 15.02
C ILE A 367 -12.58 12.97 15.93
N THR A 368 -12.77 12.86 17.24
CA THR A 368 -11.98 13.55 18.25
C THR A 368 -10.79 12.68 18.64
N LYS A 369 -9.57 13.21 18.49
CA LYS A 369 -8.33 12.51 18.79
C LYS A 369 -7.92 12.68 20.24
N ASN A 370 -6.90 11.96 20.67
CA ASN A 370 -6.34 11.94 22.02
C ASN A 370 -5.90 13.33 22.54
N ASP A 371 -5.44 14.19 21.66
CA ASP A 371 -5.03 15.59 21.96
C ASP A 371 -6.19 16.59 21.90
N GLY A 372 -7.42 16.14 21.69
CA GLY A 372 -8.61 16.96 21.52
C GLY A 372 -8.77 17.56 20.12
N SER A 373 -7.82 17.37 19.20
CA SER A 373 -7.98 17.81 17.81
C SER A 373 -9.04 16.96 17.10
N GLN A 374 -9.69 17.55 16.08
CA GLN A 374 -10.73 16.89 15.32
C GLN A 374 -10.31 16.64 13.88
N SER A 375 -10.84 15.60 13.29
CA SER A 375 -10.79 15.34 11.85
C SER A 375 -12.14 14.80 11.36
N GLU A 376 -12.47 15.08 10.12
CA GLU A 376 -13.65 14.50 9.49
C GLU A 376 -13.43 12.99 9.25
N GLY A 377 -14.51 12.21 9.29
CA GLY A 377 -14.50 10.81 8.89
C GLY A 377 -14.05 10.67 7.44
N SER A 378 -13.30 9.62 7.15
CA SER A 378 -12.74 9.32 5.83
C SER A 378 -13.23 7.96 5.33
N ALA A 379 -12.85 7.56 4.11
CA ALA A 379 -13.26 6.30 3.48
C ALA A 379 -13.06 5.06 4.39
N LEU A 380 -12.10 5.10 5.29
CA LEU A 380 -11.88 4.07 6.30
C LEU A 380 -11.94 4.66 7.71
N LEU A 381 -12.55 3.94 8.65
CA LEU A 381 -12.39 4.23 10.08
C LEU A 381 -10.89 4.15 10.43
N PRO A 382 -10.38 4.96 11.39
CA PRO A 382 -8.93 5.01 11.68
C PRO A 382 -8.27 3.66 11.91
N SER A 383 -8.92 2.77 12.66
CA SER A 383 -8.45 1.39 12.92
C SER A 383 -9.62 0.47 13.21
N ALA A 384 -9.35 -0.83 13.32
CA ALA A 384 -10.33 -1.81 13.82
C ALA A 384 -10.14 -2.17 15.31
N PHE A 385 -9.33 -1.41 16.04
CA PHE A 385 -9.18 -1.53 17.50
C PHE A 385 -10.16 -0.57 18.19
N PHE A 386 -11.42 -0.98 18.34
CA PHE A 386 -12.46 -0.10 18.89
C PHE A 386 -13.54 -0.88 19.64
N THR A 387 -14.31 -0.15 20.46
CA THR A 387 -15.63 -0.54 20.98
C THR A 387 -16.69 0.34 20.33
N ILE A 388 -17.91 -0.18 20.21
CA ILE A 388 -19.06 0.56 19.68
C ILE A 388 -20.27 0.37 20.59
N GLU A 389 -20.96 1.46 20.92
CA GLU A 389 -22.12 1.48 21.80
C GLU A 389 -23.20 2.38 21.20
N LYS A 390 -24.45 1.98 21.34
CA LYS A 390 -25.60 2.80 20.99
C LYS A 390 -26.01 3.64 22.20
N GLN A 391 -26.13 4.95 22.04
CA GLN A 391 -26.55 5.88 23.07
C GLN A 391 -27.49 6.92 22.43
N ASP A 392 -28.62 7.25 23.06
CA ASP A 392 -29.53 8.39 22.75
C ASP A 392 -29.53 8.91 21.28
N GLY A 393 -29.79 8.05 20.32
CA GLY A 393 -29.90 8.45 18.90
C GLY A 393 -28.58 8.46 18.13
N VAL A 394 -27.46 8.04 18.73
CA VAL A 394 -26.14 7.95 18.10
C VAL A 394 -25.48 6.61 18.39
N PHE A 395 -24.46 6.27 17.60
CA PHE A 395 -23.44 5.27 17.94
C PHE A 395 -22.18 5.98 18.35
N VAL A 396 -21.62 5.62 19.50
CA VAL A 396 -20.32 6.09 20.00
C VAL A 396 -19.29 5.01 19.74
N ILE A 397 -18.28 5.32 18.94
CA ILE A 397 -17.15 4.44 18.65
C ILE A 397 -15.94 5.00 19.39
N ARG A 398 -15.34 4.21 20.30
CA ARG A 398 -14.09 4.54 20.98
C ARG A 398 -13.02 3.62 20.50
N GLY A 399 -12.01 4.20 19.83
CA GLY A 399 -10.96 3.43 19.20
C GLY A 399 -9.56 3.88 19.56
N SER A 400 -8.59 3.14 19.03
CA SER A 400 -7.17 3.36 19.28
C SER A 400 -6.33 2.96 18.08
N GLY A 401 -5.25 3.74 17.84
CA GLY A 401 -4.36 3.52 16.70
C GLY A 401 -4.90 4.06 15.37
N PHE A 402 -4.03 4.03 14.36
CA PHE A 402 -4.32 4.44 12.99
C PHE A 402 -3.61 3.50 12.00
N GLY A 403 -4.38 2.75 11.22
CA GLY A 403 -3.91 1.76 10.27
C GLY A 403 -4.40 0.34 10.60
N HIS A 404 -3.83 -0.65 9.90
CA HIS A 404 -4.28 -2.06 9.99
C HIS A 404 -3.75 -2.83 11.21
N GLY A 405 -2.69 -2.33 11.86
CA GLY A 405 -2.15 -2.93 13.08
C GLY A 405 -1.21 -4.13 12.88
N ILE A 406 -0.86 -4.51 11.65
CA ILE A 406 0.01 -5.67 11.36
C ILE A 406 1.43 -5.18 11.10
N GLY A 407 2.43 -5.76 11.78
CA GLY A 407 3.85 -5.40 11.63
C GLY A 407 4.23 -4.10 12.33
N MET A 408 5.08 -3.27 11.73
CA MET A 408 5.69 -2.12 12.38
C MET A 408 4.76 -0.90 12.47
N SER A 409 4.57 -0.35 13.68
CA SER A 409 4.05 0.99 13.86
C SER A 409 5.14 2.03 13.57
N GLN A 410 4.90 2.92 12.62
CA GLN A 410 5.84 3.98 12.22
C GLN A 410 6.06 4.98 13.36
N ASN A 411 5.00 5.39 14.03
CA ASN A 411 5.10 6.26 15.21
C ASN A 411 5.72 5.53 16.40
N GLY A 412 5.38 4.24 16.61
CA GLY A 412 6.01 3.40 17.62
C GLY A 412 7.53 3.29 17.41
N ALA A 413 7.96 3.03 16.18
CA ALA A 413 9.38 3.02 15.81
C ALA A 413 10.09 4.34 16.15
N ASN A 414 9.43 5.48 15.87
CA ASN A 414 9.98 6.79 16.16
C ASN A 414 10.09 7.07 17.67
N GLU A 415 9.07 6.72 18.46
CA GLU A 415 9.12 6.89 19.92
C GLU A 415 10.14 5.94 20.58
N MET A 416 10.32 4.71 20.05
CA MET A 416 11.39 3.81 20.45
C MET A 416 12.78 4.40 20.17
N ALA A 417 12.98 4.96 18.98
CA ALA A 417 14.24 5.59 18.58
C ALA A 417 14.56 6.81 19.46
N LYS A 418 13.58 7.63 19.83
CA LYS A 418 13.74 8.74 20.81
C LYS A 418 14.19 8.25 22.18
N GLN A 419 13.87 7.00 22.53
CA GLN A 419 14.34 6.37 23.78
C GLN A 419 15.65 5.58 23.62
N GLY A 420 16.34 5.75 22.48
CA GLY A 420 17.65 5.19 22.23
C GLY A 420 17.68 3.77 21.65
N LYS A 421 16.54 3.22 21.23
CA LYS A 421 16.51 1.94 20.52
C LYS A 421 17.04 2.12 19.10
N ASN A 422 17.93 1.23 18.66
CA ASN A 422 18.43 1.20 17.29
C ASN A 422 17.43 0.51 16.34
N TYR A 423 17.61 0.66 15.02
CA TYR A 423 16.69 0.13 14.01
C TYR A 423 16.52 -1.39 14.09
N GLN A 424 17.57 -2.15 14.48
CA GLN A 424 17.49 -3.61 14.59
C GLN A 424 16.66 -4.03 15.81
N GLU A 425 16.76 -3.32 16.93
CA GLU A 425 15.90 -3.53 18.10
C GLU A 425 14.43 -3.20 17.77
N ILE A 426 14.21 -2.12 17.02
CA ILE A 426 12.87 -1.73 16.55
C ILE A 426 12.27 -2.83 15.68
N LEU A 427 12.99 -3.26 14.64
CA LEU A 427 12.52 -4.31 13.74
C LEU A 427 12.22 -5.64 14.45
N LYS A 428 13.10 -6.05 15.39
CA LYS A 428 12.94 -7.30 16.16
C LYS A 428 11.78 -7.25 17.16
N LEU A 429 11.33 -6.06 17.60
CA LEU A 429 10.11 -5.93 18.37
C LEU A 429 8.87 -6.26 17.52
N PHE A 430 8.79 -5.72 16.31
CA PHE A 430 7.60 -5.84 15.47
C PHE A 430 7.57 -7.13 14.65
N TYR A 431 8.72 -7.71 14.34
CA TYR A 431 8.84 -8.95 13.57
C TYR A 431 9.58 -9.99 14.40
N GLN A 432 8.85 -11.00 14.85
CA GLN A 432 9.38 -11.96 15.83
C GLN A 432 10.22 -13.04 15.17
N GLY A 433 11.42 -13.31 15.73
CA GLY A 433 12.31 -14.38 15.26
C GLY A 433 12.91 -14.14 13.88
N VAL A 434 13.07 -12.88 13.49
CA VAL A 434 13.70 -12.48 12.23
C VAL A 434 15.19 -12.18 12.39
N GLU A 435 15.88 -12.25 11.27
CA GLU A 435 17.27 -11.81 11.09
C GLU A 435 17.27 -10.61 10.13
N ILE A 436 18.25 -9.71 10.31
CA ILE A 436 18.47 -8.55 9.45
C ILE A 436 19.85 -8.72 8.82
N GLU A 437 19.88 -8.87 7.51
CA GLU A 437 21.08 -9.19 6.75
C GLU A 437 21.20 -8.32 5.49
#